data_376f24530f2f036590ea5a87b5386a2f
#
_entry.id   376f24530f2f036590ea5a87b5386a2f
#
_cell.length_a   1.000
_cell.length_b   1.000
_cell.length_c   1.000
_cell.angle_alpha   90.00
_cell.angle_beta   90.00
_cell.angle_gamma   90.00
#
_symmetry.space_group_name_H-M   'P 1'
#
loop_
_entity.id
_entity.type
_entity.pdbx_description
1 polymer ?
#
loop_
_entity_poly.entity_id
_entity_poly.type
_entity_poly.pdbx_seq_one_letter_code
_entity_poly.pdbx_strand_id
1 'polypeptide(L)'
;MATKMLESSAVSAFCESVAVMHSAGIQMDEAVYLLGDNMEDAAFKRACDDVYKELITGKPLARAMQDSGCFPSHVVDMVGAGEHAG
;
A
#
# COMPACT_ATOMS: atom_id res chain seq x y z
N MET A 1 3.58 20.01 -4.74
CA MET A 1 4.02 19.14 -5.84
C MET A 1 3.13 17.92 -5.94
N ALA A 2 2.68 17.58 -7.14
CA ALA A 2 1.78 16.46 -7.33
C ALA A 2 2.50 15.13 -7.03
N THR A 3 1.82 14.25 -6.30
CA THR A 3 2.32 12.91 -6.04
C THR A 3 2.22 12.09 -7.31
N LYS A 4 3.31 11.41 -7.67
CA LYS A 4 3.34 10.59 -8.88
C LYS A 4 2.63 9.26 -8.65
N MET A 5 1.73 8.92 -9.56
CA MET A 5 1.04 7.64 -9.53
C MET A 5 2.01 6.51 -9.86
N LEU A 6 1.91 5.39 -9.14
CA LEU A 6 2.74 4.22 -9.43
C LEU A 6 2.33 3.55 -10.73
N GLU A 7 3.29 2.93 -11.41
CA GLU A 7 3.01 2.12 -12.60
C GLU A 7 2.18 0.89 -12.25
N SER A 8 1.45 0.37 -13.24
CA SER A 8 0.60 -0.82 -13.03
C SER A 8 1.36 -2.00 -12.46
N SER A 9 2.57 -2.25 -12.96
CA SER A 9 3.39 -3.36 -12.46
C SER A 9 3.80 -3.15 -11.00
N ALA A 10 4.11 -1.92 -10.62
CA ALA A 10 4.46 -1.58 -9.24
C ALA A 10 3.23 -1.73 -8.33
N VAL A 11 2.07 -1.30 -8.79
CA VAL A 11 0.82 -1.43 -8.03
C VAL A 11 0.50 -2.91 -7.80
N SER A 12 0.62 -3.73 -8.85
CA SER A 12 0.38 -5.18 -8.74
C SER A 12 1.35 -5.82 -7.76
N ALA A 13 2.63 -5.46 -7.83
CA ALA A 13 3.65 -5.99 -6.93
C ALA A 13 3.37 -5.60 -5.49
N PHE A 14 2.96 -4.34 -5.27
CA PHE A 14 2.60 -3.86 -3.94
C PHE A 14 1.44 -4.68 -3.36
N CYS A 15 0.35 -4.80 -4.11
CA CYS A 15 -0.84 -5.49 -3.64
C CYS A 15 -0.57 -6.97 -3.38
N GLU A 16 0.16 -7.62 -4.28
CA GLU A 16 0.49 -9.03 -4.13
C GLU A 16 1.37 -9.28 -2.92
N SER A 17 2.41 -8.46 -2.74
CA SER A 17 3.32 -8.59 -1.60
C SER A 17 2.60 -8.38 -0.28
N VAL A 18 1.77 -7.36 -0.20
CA VAL A 18 1.00 -7.06 1.01
C VAL A 18 0.04 -8.20 1.32
N ALA A 19 -0.63 -8.74 0.30
CA ALA A 19 -1.56 -9.86 0.46
C ALA A 19 -0.85 -11.10 1.00
N VAL A 20 0.33 -11.41 0.48
CA VAL A 20 1.13 -12.56 0.94
C VAL A 20 1.53 -12.38 2.40
N MET A 21 2.03 -11.20 2.75
CA MET A 21 2.44 -10.93 4.13
C MET A 21 1.25 -10.97 5.09
N HIS A 22 0.11 -10.44 4.67
CA HIS A 22 -1.11 -10.49 5.47
C HIS A 22 -1.55 -11.93 5.71
N SER A 23 -1.48 -12.77 4.69
CA SER A 23 -1.79 -14.20 4.81
C SER A 23 -0.84 -14.91 5.77
N ALA A 24 0.38 -14.43 5.89
CA ALA A 24 1.37 -14.98 6.81
C ALA A 24 1.20 -14.46 8.25
N GLY A 25 0.20 -13.62 8.49
CA GLY A 25 -0.08 -13.09 9.82
C GLY A 25 0.66 -11.81 10.17
N ILE A 26 1.33 -11.19 9.20
CA ILE A 26 2.04 -9.92 9.43
C ILE A 26 1.03 -8.78 9.42
N GLN A 27 1.13 -7.88 10.38
CA GLN A 27 0.25 -6.72 10.44
C GLN A 27 0.50 -5.80 9.24
N MET A 28 -0.54 -5.11 8.81
CA MET A 28 -0.51 -4.33 7.59
C MET A 28 0.55 -3.23 7.59
N ASP A 29 0.67 -2.51 8.69
CA ASP A 29 1.67 -1.45 8.83
C ASP A 29 3.09 -2.01 8.74
N GLU A 30 3.34 -3.13 9.41
CA GLU A 30 4.63 -3.80 9.34
C GLU A 30 4.92 -4.33 7.94
N ALA A 31 3.91 -4.91 7.28
CA ALA A 31 4.05 -5.41 5.92
C ALA A 31 4.48 -4.31 4.95
N VAL A 32 3.82 -3.17 5.02
CA VAL A 32 4.14 -2.03 4.15
C VAL A 32 5.53 -1.48 4.46
N TYR A 33 5.89 -1.40 5.73
CA TYR A 33 7.21 -0.93 6.12
C TYR A 33 8.31 -1.85 5.56
N LEU A 34 8.15 -3.16 5.73
CA LEU A 34 9.12 -4.13 5.25
C LEU A 34 9.24 -4.09 3.73
N LEU A 35 8.11 -3.95 3.05
CA LEU A 35 8.10 -3.88 1.60
C LEU A 35 8.88 -2.67 1.11
N GLY A 36 8.65 -1.51 1.71
CA GLY A 36 9.35 -0.29 1.34
C GLY A 36 10.84 -0.35 1.65
N ASP A 37 11.20 -0.97 2.77
CA ASP A 37 12.60 -1.10 3.18
C ASP A 37 13.42 -1.96 2.21
N ASN A 38 12.77 -2.92 1.54
CA ASN A 38 13.43 -3.83 0.61
C ASN A 38 13.41 -3.35 -0.84
N MET A 39 12.79 -2.20 -1.13
CA MET A 39 12.67 -1.68 -2.48
C MET A 39 13.80 -0.70 -2.80
N GLU A 40 14.37 -0.83 -4.00
CA GLU A 40 15.38 0.10 -4.48
C GLU A 40 14.77 1.28 -5.24
N ASP A 41 13.60 1.06 -5.86
CA ASP A 41 12.93 2.11 -6.62
C ASP A 41 12.45 3.22 -5.67
N ALA A 42 12.94 4.43 -5.88
CA ALA A 42 12.64 5.57 -5.02
C ALA A 42 11.14 5.90 -4.99
N ALA A 43 10.46 5.82 -6.12
CA ALA A 43 9.03 6.12 -6.19
C ALA A 43 8.22 5.10 -5.40
N PHE A 44 8.56 3.83 -5.52
CA PHE A 44 7.89 2.75 -4.80
C PHE A 44 8.14 2.89 -3.29
N LYS A 45 9.38 3.12 -2.91
CA LYS A 45 9.76 3.30 -1.51
C LYS A 45 9.01 4.46 -0.87
N ARG A 46 8.89 5.56 -1.60
CA ARG A 46 8.16 6.73 -1.12
C ARG A 46 6.67 6.45 -0.95
N ALA A 47 6.08 5.71 -1.89
CA ALA A 47 4.67 5.32 -1.79
C ALA A 47 4.44 4.46 -0.56
N CYS A 48 5.31 3.50 -0.30
CA CYS A 48 5.22 2.66 0.89
C CYS A 48 5.35 3.50 2.17
N ASP A 49 6.27 4.46 2.18
CA ASP A 49 6.46 5.33 3.34
C ASP A 49 5.21 6.16 3.60
N ASP A 50 4.60 6.73 2.55
CA ASP A 50 3.39 7.52 2.69
C ASP A 50 2.22 6.68 3.20
N VAL A 51 2.06 5.47 2.68
CA VAL A 51 1.01 4.54 3.15
C VAL A 51 1.26 4.16 4.60
N TYR A 52 2.50 3.87 4.95
CA TYR A 52 2.87 3.50 6.32
C TYR A 52 2.48 4.60 7.31
N LYS A 53 2.80 5.85 6.98
CA LYS A 53 2.48 6.99 7.86
C LYS A 53 0.98 7.10 8.13
N GLU A 54 0.16 6.80 7.13
CA GLU A 54 -1.29 6.81 7.30
C GLU A 54 -1.79 5.61 8.09
N LEU A 55 -1.17 4.45 7.89
CA LEU A 55 -1.56 3.24 8.62
C LEU A 55 -1.32 3.36 10.12
N ILE A 56 -0.21 3.96 10.53
CA ILE A 56 0.09 4.09 11.96
C ILE A 56 -0.83 5.06 12.68
N THR A 57 -1.59 5.87 11.94
CA THR A 57 -2.62 6.72 12.54
C THR A 57 -3.91 5.96 12.80
N GLY A 58 -3.99 4.69 12.38
CA GLY A 58 -5.17 3.85 12.59
C GLY A 58 -6.09 3.71 11.40
N LYS A 59 -5.69 4.19 10.23
CA LYS A 59 -6.51 4.09 9.02
C LYS A 59 -6.46 2.69 8.41
N PRO A 60 -7.57 2.23 7.78
CA PRO A 60 -7.55 1.00 6.99
C PRO A 60 -6.62 1.15 5.80
N LEU A 61 -6.14 0.02 5.25
CA LEU A 61 -5.20 0.04 4.14
C LEU A 61 -5.72 0.81 2.92
N ALA A 62 -6.96 0.57 2.52
CA ALA A 62 -7.54 1.25 1.37
C ALA A 62 -7.53 2.77 1.57
N ARG A 63 -7.88 3.24 2.75
CA ARG A 63 -7.87 4.67 3.05
C ARG A 63 -6.45 5.23 3.04
N ALA A 64 -5.50 4.49 3.60
CA ALA A 64 -4.10 4.89 3.61
C ALA A 64 -3.57 5.01 2.18
N MET A 65 -3.91 4.05 1.32
CA MET A 65 -3.53 4.08 -0.09
C MET A 65 -4.14 5.28 -0.81
N GLN A 66 -5.42 5.55 -0.55
CA GLN A 66 -6.11 6.69 -1.15
C GLN A 66 -5.44 8.00 -0.75
N ASP A 67 -5.15 8.15 0.53
CA ASP A 67 -4.58 9.39 1.06
C ASP A 67 -3.13 9.59 0.62
N SER A 68 -2.41 8.52 0.27
CA SER A 68 -1.06 8.63 -0.27
C SER A 68 -1.05 9.26 -1.67
N GLY A 69 -2.12 9.09 -2.42
CA GLY A 69 -2.24 9.63 -3.78
C GLY A 69 -1.42 8.90 -4.83
N CYS A 70 -0.85 7.73 -4.49
CA CYS A 70 0.03 6.98 -5.39
C CYS A 70 -0.67 5.85 -6.13
N PHE A 71 -1.93 5.58 -5.82
CA PHE A 71 -2.65 4.42 -6.35
C PHE A 71 -3.90 4.84 -7.11
N PRO A 72 -4.23 4.15 -8.23
CA PRO A 72 -5.46 4.42 -8.95
C PRO A 72 -6.70 4.12 -8.09
N SER A 73 -7.79 4.87 -8.31
CA SER A 73 -8.99 4.71 -7.50
C SER A 73 -9.60 3.32 -7.58
N HIS A 74 -9.54 2.67 -8.76
CA HIS A 74 -10.08 1.32 -8.90
C HIS A 74 -9.32 0.30 -8.05
N VAL A 75 -8.03 0.51 -7.85
CA VAL A 75 -7.21 -0.36 -6.99
C VAL A 75 -7.59 -0.14 -5.52
N VAL A 76 -7.75 1.13 -5.12
CA VAL A 76 -8.17 1.48 -3.77
C VAL A 76 -9.54 0.85 -3.46
N ASP A 77 -10.47 0.94 -4.40
CA ASP A 77 -11.81 0.36 -4.23
C ASP A 77 -11.74 -1.17 -4.08
N MET A 78 -10.88 -1.81 -4.86
CA MET A 78 -10.70 -3.27 -4.79
C MET A 78 -10.12 -3.69 -3.45
N VAL A 79 -9.12 -2.96 -2.94
CA VAL A 79 -8.53 -3.24 -1.64
C VAL A 79 -9.55 -3.01 -0.54
N GLY A 80 -10.33 -1.94 -0.63
CA GLY A 80 -11.39 -1.65 0.34
C GLY A 80 -12.44 -2.75 0.41
N ALA A 81 -12.85 -3.27 -0.75
CA ALA A 81 -13.78 -4.38 -0.82
C ALA A 81 -13.19 -5.64 -0.18
N GLY A 82 -11.91 -5.91 -0.42
CA GLY A 82 -11.21 -7.02 0.19
C GLY A 82 -11.13 -6.91 1.71
N GLU A 83 -10.87 -5.73 2.22
CA GLU A 83 -10.84 -5.48 3.67
C GLU A 83 -12.21 -5.72 4.31
N HIS A 84 -13.28 -5.33 3.62
CA HIS A 84 -14.64 -5.54 4.10
C HIS A 84 -15.02 -7.02 4.10
N ALA A 85 -14.60 -7.76 3.09
CA ALA A 85 -14.91 -9.18 2.96
C ALA A 85 -14.07 -10.04 3.90
N GLY A 86 -12.91 -9.57 4.22
CA GLY A 86 -11.97 -10.28 5.05
C GLY A 86 -12.17 -10.05 6.51
#